data_9bc8473aaaf4fff838f5c71a51158b23
#
_entry.id   9bc8473aaaf4fff838f5c71a51158b23
#
_cell.length_a   1.000
_cell.length_b   1.000
_cell.length_c   1.000
_cell.angle_alpha   90.00
_cell.angle_beta   90.00
_cell.angle_gamma   90.00
#
_symmetry.space_group_name_H-M   'P 1'
#
loop_
_entity.id
_entity.type
_entity.pdbx_description
1 polymer ?
#
loop_
_entity_poly.entity_id
_entity_poly.type
_entity_poly.pdbx_seq_one_letter_code
_entity_poly.pdbx_strand_id
1 'polypeptide(L)'
;MENSYKEVLKKVDHLVEVIEQSEEYQTYRSLEEKMFQNKELMRVIREIKKKEQELAKKEQFGTSSEKEKKEFQELTSKLEEFPIYQEYQIRQEELNDQFQTILATLNHYFDNK
;
A
#
# COMPACT_ATOMS: atom_id res chain seq x y z
N MET A 1 -15.10 30.67 7.26
CA MET A 1 -14.35 29.74 6.42
C MET A 1 -13.28 28.96 7.15
N GLU A 2 -12.43 29.62 7.94
CA GLU A 2 -11.41 28.92 8.73
C GLU A 2 -12.00 27.91 9.72
N ASN A 3 -13.12 28.26 10.36
CA ASN A 3 -13.76 27.37 11.33
C ASN A 3 -14.32 26.12 10.68
N SER A 4 -14.88 26.23 9.49
CA SER A 4 -15.39 25.07 8.74
C SER A 4 -14.25 24.13 8.32
N TYR A 5 -13.14 24.71 7.90
CA TYR A 5 -11.96 23.95 7.50
C TYR A 5 -11.37 23.19 8.70
N LYS A 6 -11.26 23.85 9.85
CA LYS A 6 -10.78 23.22 11.08
C LYS A 6 -11.68 22.11 11.57
N GLU A 7 -13.00 22.30 11.45
CA GLU A 7 -13.97 21.26 11.81
C GLU A 7 -13.85 20.03 10.92
N VAL A 8 -13.65 20.25 9.61
CA VAL A 8 -13.44 19.14 8.67
C VAL A 8 -12.16 18.39 9.02
N LEU A 9 -11.06 19.09 9.32
CA LEU A 9 -9.80 18.45 9.70
C LEU A 9 -9.95 17.62 10.98
N LYS A 10 -10.71 18.12 11.98
CA LYS A 10 -10.98 17.37 13.21
C LYS A 10 -11.75 16.09 12.92
N LYS A 11 -12.73 16.15 12.02
CA LYS A 11 -13.50 14.97 11.63
C LYS A 11 -12.64 13.96 10.88
N VAL A 12 -11.76 14.43 10.01
CA VAL A 12 -10.81 13.56 9.31
C VAL A 12 -9.88 12.88 10.31
N ASP A 13 -9.33 13.63 11.27
CA ASP A 13 -8.46 13.09 12.31
C ASP A 13 -9.19 12.03 13.14
N HIS A 14 -10.45 12.27 13.47
CA HIS A 14 -11.26 11.31 14.20
C HIS A 14 -11.48 10.03 13.41
N LEU A 15 -11.76 10.14 12.08
CA LEU A 15 -11.92 8.99 11.20
C LEU A 15 -10.62 8.17 11.12
N VAL A 16 -9.48 8.84 11.04
CA VAL A 16 -8.17 8.18 11.03
C VAL A 16 -7.96 7.40 12.33
N GLU A 17 -8.29 8.01 13.48
CA GLU A 17 -8.20 7.34 14.78
C GLU A 17 -9.09 6.09 14.84
N VAL A 18 -10.31 6.19 14.34
CA VAL A 18 -11.25 5.05 14.31
C VAL A 18 -10.67 3.91 13.47
N ILE A 19 -10.08 4.22 12.31
CA ILE A 19 -9.44 3.21 11.46
C ILE A 19 -8.25 2.58 12.17
N GLU A 20 -7.39 3.39 12.80
CA GLU A 20 -6.20 2.91 13.51
C GLU A 20 -6.55 2.00 14.69
N GLN A 21 -7.71 2.20 15.29
CA GLN A 21 -8.19 1.39 16.40
C GLN A 21 -8.98 0.18 15.94
N SER A 22 -9.28 0.06 14.65
CA SER A 22 -10.05 -1.06 14.12
C SER A 22 -9.26 -2.38 14.16
N GLU A 23 -9.98 -3.48 14.23
CA GLU A 23 -9.38 -4.82 14.16
C GLU A 23 -8.63 -5.01 12.86
N GLU A 24 -9.18 -4.52 11.76
CA GLU A 24 -8.59 -4.63 10.43
C GLU A 24 -7.21 -3.97 10.38
N TYR A 25 -7.10 -2.77 10.93
CA TYR A 25 -5.83 -2.05 10.98
C TYR A 25 -4.84 -2.74 11.89
N GLN A 26 -5.28 -3.19 13.07
CA GLN A 26 -4.41 -3.89 14.01
C GLN A 26 -3.88 -5.20 13.43
N THR A 27 -4.72 -5.94 12.71
CA THR A 27 -4.32 -7.16 12.01
C THR A 27 -3.28 -6.84 10.93
N TYR A 28 -3.51 -5.79 10.15
CA TYR A 28 -2.57 -5.33 9.13
C TYR A 28 -1.21 -4.99 9.73
N ARG A 29 -1.18 -4.25 10.83
CA ARG A 29 0.07 -3.86 11.50
C ARG A 29 0.80 -5.08 12.06
N SER A 30 0.07 -6.02 12.62
CA SER A 30 0.66 -7.26 13.13
C SER A 30 1.32 -8.08 12.02
N LEU A 31 0.66 -8.17 10.85
CA LEU A 31 1.21 -8.86 9.69
C LEU A 31 2.44 -8.14 9.15
N GLU A 32 2.43 -6.81 9.14
CA GLU A 32 3.56 -6.00 8.71
C GLU A 32 4.79 -6.27 9.59
N GLU A 33 4.61 -6.32 10.90
CA GLU A 33 5.68 -6.64 11.83
C GLU A 33 6.25 -8.04 11.59
N LYS A 34 5.38 -9.03 11.38
CA LYS A 34 5.80 -10.40 11.06
C LYS A 34 6.56 -10.46 9.74
N MET A 35 6.12 -9.69 8.74
CA MET A 35 6.82 -9.57 7.47
C MET A 35 8.23 -9.04 7.65
N PHE A 36 8.39 -7.97 8.42
CA PHE A 36 9.70 -7.36 8.66
C PHE A 36 10.65 -8.30 9.39
N GLN A 37 10.13 -9.23 10.17
CA GLN A 37 10.92 -10.25 10.87
C GLN A 37 11.33 -11.40 9.96
N ASN A 38 10.67 -11.58 8.82
CA ASN A 38 10.99 -12.64 7.86
C ASN A 38 12.12 -12.18 6.95
N LYS A 39 13.34 -12.61 7.25
CA LYS A 39 14.55 -12.18 6.53
C LYS A 39 14.53 -12.55 5.06
N GLU A 40 14.04 -13.75 4.74
CA GLU A 40 13.94 -14.24 3.35
C GLU A 40 12.99 -13.38 2.54
N LEU A 41 11.80 -13.12 3.07
CA LEU A 41 10.81 -12.27 2.43
C LEU A 41 11.34 -10.85 2.24
N MET A 42 11.97 -10.29 3.26
CA MET A 42 12.52 -8.93 3.16
C MET A 42 13.65 -8.83 2.15
N ARG A 43 14.44 -9.89 2.00
CA ARG A 43 15.47 -9.95 0.95
C ARG A 43 14.83 -9.90 -0.44
N VAL A 44 13.78 -10.69 -0.66
CA VAL A 44 13.06 -10.70 -1.95
C VAL A 44 12.46 -9.32 -2.24
N ILE A 45 11.83 -8.70 -1.27
CA ILE A 45 11.24 -7.35 -1.42
C ILE A 45 12.31 -6.32 -1.82
N ARG A 46 13.47 -6.36 -1.17
CA ARG A 46 14.57 -5.44 -1.51
C ARG A 46 15.10 -5.66 -2.93
N GLU A 47 15.22 -6.91 -3.35
CA GLU A 47 15.64 -7.24 -4.72
C GLU A 47 14.64 -6.73 -5.75
N ILE A 48 13.34 -6.86 -5.46
CA ILE A 48 12.28 -6.35 -6.33
C ILE A 48 12.36 -4.84 -6.48
N LYS A 49 12.52 -4.12 -5.38
CA LYS A 49 12.65 -2.65 -5.40
C LYS A 49 13.85 -2.20 -6.21
N LYS A 50 14.97 -2.90 -6.05
CA LYS A 50 16.19 -2.61 -6.80
C LYS A 50 15.99 -2.82 -8.30
N LYS A 51 15.39 -3.93 -8.68
CA LYS A 51 15.07 -4.25 -10.08
C LYS A 51 14.10 -3.25 -10.68
N GLU A 52 13.08 -2.87 -9.92
CA GLU A 52 12.11 -1.88 -10.35
C GLU A 52 12.78 -0.55 -10.69
N GLN A 53 13.70 -0.09 -9.84
CA GLN A 53 14.45 1.15 -10.06
C GLN A 53 15.36 1.04 -11.28
N GLU A 54 16.05 -0.08 -11.45
CA GLU A 54 16.90 -0.33 -12.61
C GLU A 54 16.10 -0.32 -13.91
N LEU A 55 14.94 -1.00 -13.93
CA LEU A 55 14.06 -1.03 -15.08
C LEU A 55 13.50 0.35 -15.43
N ALA A 56 13.09 1.11 -14.42
CA ALA A 56 12.59 2.46 -14.62
C ALA A 56 13.63 3.35 -15.29
N LYS A 57 14.89 3.25 -14.86
CA LYS A 57 16.00 3.99 -15.48
C LYS A 57 16.22 3.55 -16.93
N LYS A 58 16.21 2.25 -17.19
CA LYS A 58 16.43 1.71 -18.54
C LYS A 58 15.30 2.07 -19.49
N GLU A 59 14.05 2.06 -19.00
CA GLU A 59 12.92 2.49 -19.81
C GLU A 59 13.02 3.97 -20.19
N GLN A 60 13.49 4.80 -19.25
CA GLN A 60 13.70 6.24 -19.50
C GLN A 60 14.70 6.48 -20.63
N PHE A 61 15.72 5.62 -20.75
CA PHE A 61 16.74 5.71 -21.81
C PHE A 61 16.48 4.79 -23.00
N GLY A 62 15.34 4.10 -23.01
CA GLY A 62 14.97 3.19 -24.10
C GLY A 62 15.82 1.92 -24.20
N THR A 63 16.48 1.52 -23.10
CA THR A 63 17.40 0.38 -23.09
C THR A 63 16.85 -0.85 -22.38
N SER A 64 15.59 -0.84 -21.96
CA SER A 64 14.98 -1.99 -21.31
C SER A 64 14.78 -3.14 -22.27
N SER A 65 15.02 -4.39 -21.83
CA SER A 65 14.85 -5.59 -22.62
C SER A 65 13.71 -6.46 -22.08
N GLU A 66 13.15 -7.28 -22.97
CA GLU A 66 12.12 -8.26 -22.60
C GLU A 66 12.64 -9.27 -21.57
N LYS A 67 13.91 -9.63 -21.67
CA LYS A 67 14.56 -10.53 -20.71
C LYS A 67 14.53 -9.96 -19.31
N GLU A 68 14.87 -8.68 -19.15
CA GLU A 68 14.88 -8.01 -17.83
C GLU A 68 13.49 -7.89 -17.25
N LYS A 69 12.48 -7.59 -18.08
CA LYS A 69 11.08 -7.54 -17.66
C LYS A 69 10.61 -8.91 -17.18
N LYS A 70 11.00 -9.96 -17.87
CA LYS A 70 10.65 -11.33 -17.49
C LYS A 70 11.30 -11.72 -16.16
N GLU A 71 12.57 -11.37 -15.96
CA GLU A 71 13.28 -11.59 -14.71
C GLU A 71 12.58 -10.87 -13.54
N PHE A 72 12.13 -9.65 -13.78
CA PHE A 72 11.36 -8.88 -12.79
C PHE A 72 10.04 -9.57 -12.44
N GLN A 73 9.32 -10.06 -13.44
CA GLN A 73 8.06 -10.80 -13.23
C GLN A 73 8.28 -12.08 -12.42
N GLU A 74 9.34 -12.83 -12.74
CA GLU A 74 9.70 -14.04 -12.03
C GLU A 74 10.03 -13.73 -10.56
N LEU A 75 10.77 -12.65 -10.33
CA LEU A 75 11.12 -12.22 -8.98
C LEU A 75 9.88 -11.79 -8.19
N THR A 76 8.97 -11.05 -8.84
CA THR A 76 7.72 -10.63 -8.24
C THR A 76 6.84 -11.84 -7.88
N SER A 77 6.83 -12.86 -8.73
CA SER A 77 6.08 -14.09 -8.49
C SER A 77 6.53 -14.84 -7.24
N LYS A 78 7.79 -14.67 -6.83
CA LYS A 78 8.29 -15.29 -5.59
C LYS A 78 7.57 -14.78 -4.35
N LEU A 79 7.04 -13.57 -4.38
CA LEU A 79 6.27 -13.02 -3.26
C LEU A 79 5.01 -13.86 -3.00
N GLU A 80 4.42 -14.42 -4.05
CA GLU A 80 3.22 -15.23 -3.93
C GLU A 80 3.47 -16.55 -3.22
N GLU A 81 4.73 -16.97 -3.11
CA GLU A 81 5.11 -18.18 -2.38
C GLU A 81 5.09 -17.97 -0.86
N PHE A 82 5.00 -16.73 -0.40
CA PHE A 82 4.93 -16.41 1.03
C PHE A 82 3.47 -16.17 1.46
N PRO A 83 2.86 -17.10 2.21
CA PRO A 83 1.47 -16.92 2.65
C PRO A 83 1.26 -15.64 3.46
N ILE A 84 2.24 -15.24 4.26
CA ILE A 84 2.16 -14.01 5.06
C ILE A 84 2.06 -12.77 4.17
N TYR A 85 2.75 -12.78 3.02
CA TYR A 85 2.69 -11.65 2.08
C TYR A 85 1.32 -11.57 1.41
N GLN A 86 0.74 -12.72 1.03
CA GLN A 86 -0.60 -12.78 0.45
C GLN A 86 -1.64 -12.24 1.42
N GLU A 87 -1.56 -12.65 2.66
CA GLU A 87 -2.48 -12.18 3.69
C GLU A 87 -2.31 -10.68 3.95
N TYR A 88 -1.07 -10.20 3.97
CA TYR A 88 -0.77 -8.77 4.09
C TYR A 88 -1.43 -7.97 2.96
N GLN A 89 -1.32 -8.44 1.72
CA GLN A 89 -1.94 -7.78 0.57
C GLN A 89 -3.47 -7.69 0.70
N ILE A 90 -4.10 -8.77 1.14
CA ILE A 90 -5.56 -8.80 1.33
C ILE A 90 -5.97 -7.75 2.36
N ARG A 91 -5.26 -7.68 3.49
CA ARG A 91 -5.55 -6.68 4.54
C ARG A 91 -5.29 -5.25 4.06
N GLN A 92 -4.24 -5.07 3.26
CA GLN A 92 -3.93 -3.77 2.66
C GLN A 92 -5.05 -3.31 1.72
N GLU A 93 -5.56 -4.20 0.89
CA GLU A 93 -6.67 -3.89 -0.01
C GLU A 93 -7.93 -3.53 0.76
N GLU A 94 -8.25 -4.26 1.83
CA GLU A 94 -9.41 -3.95 2.69
C GLU A 94 -9.30 -2.54 3.28
N LEU A 95 -8.13 -2.18 3.79
CA LEU A 95 -7.89 -0.84 4.33
C LEU A 95 -7.99 0.23 3.24
N ASN A 96 -7.42 -0.04 2.07
CA ASN A 96 -7.48 0.89 0.95
C ASN A 96 -8.94 1.14 0.54
N ASP A 97 -9.77 0.10 0.50
CA ASP A 97 -11.18 0.22 0.18
C ASP A 97 -11.91 1.08 1.21
N GLN A 98 -11.59 0.91 2.49
CA GLN A 98 -12.15 1.75 3.56
C GLN A 98 -11.77 3.23 3.37
N PHE A 99 -10.50 3.50 3.05
CA PHE A 99 -10.04 4.86 2.79
C PHE A 99 -10.72 5.46 1.55
N GLN A 100 -10.87 4.68 0.48
CA GLN A 100 -11.54 5.16 -0.72
C GLN A 100 -13.01 5.51 -0.45
N THR A 101 -13.69 4.71 0.37
CA THR A 101 -15.08 4.98 0.77
C THR A 101 -15.16 6.28 1.55
N ILE A 102 -14.24 6.52 2.48
CA ILE A 102 -14.20 7.74 3.26
C ILE A 102 -13.95 8.95 2.35
N LEU A 103 -12.99 8.85 1.44
CA LEU A 103 -12.69 9.91 0.49
C LEU A 103 -13.88 10.23 -0.40
N ALA A 104 -14.57 9.21 -0.91
CA ALA A 104 -15.78 9.40 -1.72
C ALA A 104 -16.88 10.11 -0.94
N THR A 105 -17.07 9.74 0.32
CA THR A 105 -18.06 10.36 1.21
C THR A 105 -17.72 11.84 1.45
N LEU A 106 -16.44 12.14 1.71
CA LEU A 106 -15.98 13.52 1.91
C LEU A 106 -16.16 14.35 0.64
N ASN A 107 -15.80 13.80 -0.52
CA ASN A 107 -15.97 14.48 -1.80
C ASN A 107 -17.43 14.79 -2.07
N HIS A 108 -18.30 13.82 -1.79
CA HIS A 108 -19.76 14.02 -1.95
C HIS A 108 -20.26 15.14 -1.04
N TYR A 109 -19.77 15.19 0.21
CA TYR A 109 -20.14 16.23 1.16
C TYR A 109 -19.72 17.62 0.65
N PHE A 110 -18.51 17.75 0.11
CA PHE A 110 -18.02 19.02 -0.42
C PHE A 110 -18.72 19.42 -1.71
N ASP A 111 -18.99 18.48 -2.60
CA ASP A 111 -19.61 18.75 -3.89
C ASP A 111 -21.07 19.21 -3.76
N ASN A 112 -21.74 18.84 -2.68
CA ASN A 112 -23.14 19.22 -2.43
C ASN A 112 -23.31 20.50 -1.64
N LYS A 113 -22.22 21.22 -1.40
CA LYS A 113 -22.23 22.55 -0.81
C LYS A 113 -21.93 23.62 -1.85
#